data_1363ea390a6e86dc853e218c4a8d62ba
#
_entry.id   1363ea390a6e86dc853e218c4a8d62ba
#
_cell.length_a   1.000
_cell.length_b   1.000
_cell.length_c   1.000
_cell.angle_alpha   90.00
_cell.angle_beta   90.00
_cell.angle_gamma   90.00
#
_symmetry.space_group_name_H-M   'P 1'
#
loop_
_entity.id
_entity.type
_entity.pdbx_description
1 polymer ?
#
loop_
_entity_poly.entity_id
_entity_poly.type
_entity_poly.pdbx_seq_one_letter_code
_entity_poly.pdbx_strand_id
1 'polypeptide(L)'
;MEEGSHQIQVNQMVEIKSQLDPNLRKIISSKKQIAVIPVGSIEQHGPHLPISTDSDIVTKITMSLCKKNNFLMLPTINYGVSYEHSPFFNISLTKTTLQRILSDLCLSLFENNIKTIFIINGHHGNLNAIKNIDRKLRKISKNKLMVFTFSYWHFMKRQFDHAGFVETSLMLAISNDVKMNLAKKGLITDGMSKKELNNLGKIASKSFPKVTKNGIWGDPRKATKNDGKKIFSEIIENLGKKCQTCLTEHSSKFHQ
;
A
#
# COMPACT_ATOMS: atom_id res chain seq x y z
N MET A 1 10.23 21.00 44.22
CA MET A 1 10.00 19.72 43.49
C MET A 1 8.90 20.00 42.47
N GLU A 2 9.30 20.33 41.24
CA GLU A 2 8.36 20.65 40.17
C GLU A 2 8.03 19.35 39.44
N GLU A 3 6.79 18.89 39.59
CA GLU A 3 6.23 17.83 38.76
C GLU A 3 5.98 18.39 37.37
N GLY A 4 6.94 18.18 36.47
CA GLY A 4 6.80 18.46 35.05
C GLY A 4 5.74 17.57 34.43
N SER A 5 4.52 18.07 34.28
CA SER A 5 3.45 17.45 33.52
C SER A 5 3.89 17.34 32.04
N HIS A 6 4.43 16.20 31.64
CA HIS A 6 4.62 15.86 30.23
C HIS A 6 3.24 15.68 29.58
N GLN A 7 2.68 16.78 29.10
CA GLN A 7 1.60 16.72 28.11
C GLN A 7 2.16 16.02 26.85
N ILE A 8 1.80 14.76 26.67
CA ILE A 8 2.07 14.02 25.44
C ILE A 8 1.32 14.75 24.33
N GLN A 9 2.05 15.40 23.43
CA GLN A 9 1.48 16.03 22.24
C GLN A 9 0.75 14.98 21.41
N VAL A 10 -0.56 15.12 21.28
CA VAL A 10 -1.52 14.13 20.74
C VAL A 10 -1.51 14.04 19.21
N ASN A 11 -0.49 14.56 18.51
CA ASN A 11 -0.46 14.66 17.05
C ASN A 11 0.71 13.94 16.35
N GLN A 12 1.30 12.90 16.96
CA GLN A 12 2.32 12.12 16.28
C GLN A 12 1.76 10.77 15.83
N MET A 13 1.91 10.48 14.51
CA MET A 13 1.78 9.12 13.96
C MET A 13 2.58 8.15 14.83
N VAL A 14 1.95 7.07 15.26
CA VAL A 14 2.61 6.02 16.02
C VAL A 14 3.03 4.90 15.08
N GLU A 15 4.33 4.85 14.76
CA GLU A 15 4.93 3.64 14.16
C GLU A 15 5.07 2.58 15.26
N ILE A 16 4.31 1.50 15.17
CA ILE A 16 4.31 0.43 16.19
C ILE A 16 5.73 -0.13 16.42
N LYS A 17 6.53 -0.26 15.37
CA LYS A 17 7.90 -0.81 15.46
C LYS A 17 8.86 -0.02 16.35
N SER A 18 8.60 1.26 16.57
CA SER A 18 9.43 2.15 17.39
C SER A 18 8.89 2.38 18.80
N GLN A 19 7.76 1.73 19.15
CA GLN A 19 7.13 1.91 20.45
C GLN A 19 7.59 0.88 21.48
N LEU A 20 7.71 1.31 22.72
CA LEU A 20 7.88 0.42 23.87
C LEU A 20 6.50 -0.15 24.28
N ASP A 21 6.45 -1.40 24.71
CA ASP A 21 5.21 -2.11 25.05
C ASP A 21 4.32 -1.34 26.04
N PRO A 22 4.80 -0.79 27.16
CA PRO A 22 3.94 -0.05 28.10
C PRO A 22 3.29 1.18 27.46
N ASN A 23 4.03 1.90 26.60
CA ASN A 23 3.54 3.09 25.91
C ASN A 23 2.47 2.72 24.88
N LEU A 24 2.71 1.67 24.09
CA LEU A 24 1.77 1.20 23.11
C LEU A 24 0.45 0.73 23.75
N ARG A 25 0.52 -0.02 24.83
CA ARG A 25 -0.67 -0.45 25.60
C ARG A 25 -1.47 0.76 26.12
N LYS A 26 -0.80 1.80 26.63
CA LYS A 26 -1.45 3.02 27.05
C LYS A 26 -2.16 3.73 25.90
N ILE A 27 -1.53 3.81 24.72
CA ILE A 27 -2.12 4.38 23.52
C ILE A 27 -3.36 3.58 23.07
N ILE A 28 -3.27 2.26 23.03
CA ILE A 28 -4.37 1.37 22.62
C ILE A 28 -5.55 1.44 23.61
N SER A 29 -5.28 1.54 24.91
CA SER A 29 -6.33 1.62 25.94
C SER A 29 -7.02 2.99 26.03
N SER A 30 -6.36 4.06 25.61
CA SER A 30 -6.87 5.44 25.78
C SER A 30 -8.03 5.78 24.83
N LYS A 31 -8.09 5.17 23.64
CA LYS A 31 -9.15 5.39 22.63
C LYS A 31 -9.17 4.27 21.60
N LYS A 32 -10.26 4.16 20.82
CA LYS A 32 -10.34 3.24 19.67
C LYS A 32 -9.21 3.56 18.68
N GLN A 33 -8.28 2.64 18.54
CA GLN A 33 -7.18 2.76 17.59
C GLN A 33 -7.51 2.12 16.25
N ILE A 34 -6.90 2.67 15.21
CA ILE A 34 -7.01 2.18 13.83
C ILE A 34 -5.61 1.82 13.39
N ALA A 35 -5.42 0.57 12.94
CA ALA A 35 -4.14 0.13 12.42
C ALA A 35 -4.12 0.15 10.88
N VAL A 36 -2.93 0.40 10.32
CA VAL A 36 -2.71 0.35 8.87
C VAL A 36 -1.53 -0.57 8.57
N ILE A 37 -1.75 -1.54 7.68
CA ILE A 37 -0.77 -2.52 7.23
C ILE A 37 -0.41 -2.20 5.78
N PRO A 38 0.79 -1.66 5.49
CA PRO A 38 1.28 -1.52 4.14
C PRO A 38 1.81 -2.85 3.59
N VAL A 39 1.51 -3.15 2.32
CA VAL A 39 1.92 -4.38 1.64
C VAL A 39 2.50 -4.03 0.28
N GLY A 40 3.76 -4.29 0.07
CA GLY A 40 4.49 -4.07 -1.19
C GLY A 40 4.84 -5.37 -1.91
N SER A 41 5.94 -5.31 -2.65
CA SER A 41 6.59 -6.45 -3.32
C SER A 41 8.08 -6.17 -3.51
N ILE A 42 8.85 -7.21 -3.81
CA ILE A 42 10.24 -7.14 -4.26
C ILE A 42 10.31 -7.77 -5.64
N GLU A 43 10.40 -6.92 -6.67
CA GLU A 43 10.39 -7.34 -8.07
C GLU A 43 11.05 -6.31 -8.98
N GLN A 44 11.39 -6.72 -10.19
CA GLN A 44 11.96 -5.85 -11.21
C GLN A 44 11.05 -4.63 -11.49
N HIS A 45 11.66 -3.46 -11.67
CA HIS A 45 11.00 -2.21 -12.06
C HIS A 45 11.79 -1.48 -13.15
N GLY A 46 12.03 -2.21 -14.26
CA GLY A 46 12.90 -1.70 -15.32
C GLY A 46 14.35 -1.50 -14.86
N PRO A 47 15.20 -0.91 -15.71
CA PRO A 47 16.63 -0.73 -15.39
C PRO A 47 16.91 0.49 -14.49
N HIS A 48 15.91 1.32 -14.17
CA HIS A 48 16.09 2.64 -13.58
C HIS A 48 15.49 2.81 -12.18
N LEU A 49 14.61 1.90 -11.74
CA LEU A 49 14.03 1.91 -10.41
C LEU A 49 14.53 0.75 -9.54
N PRO A 50 14.60 0.92 -8.23
CA PRO A 50 14.90 -0.16 -7.29
C PRO A 50 13.88 -1.29 -7.36
N ILE A 51 14.31 -2.51 -7.03
CA ILE A 51 13.41 -3.68 -6.92
C ILE A 51 12.43 -3.57 -5.75
N SER A 52 12.63 -2.63 -4.83
CA SER A 52 11.77 -2.33 -3.67
C SER A 52 10.70 -1.27 -3.96
N THR A 53 10.56 -0.81 -5.20
CA THR A 53 9.70 0.32 -5.60
C THR A 53 8.29 0.24 -5.00
N ASP A 54 7.62 -0.90 -5.12
CA ASP A 54 6.28 -1.12 -4.54
C ASP A 54 6.25 -0.92 -3.03
N SER A 55 7.25 -1.49 -2.34
CA SER A 55 7.39 -1.39 -0.88
C SER A 55 7.70 0.03 -0.44
N ASP A 56 8.57 0.72 -1.17
CA ASP A 56 8.98 2.11 -0.85
C ASP A 56 7.81 3.08 -1.02
N ILE A 57 7.09 2.98 -2.15
CA ILE A 57 5.93 3.82 -2.44
C ILE A 57 4.84 3.61 -1.39
N VAL A 58 4.42 2.35 -1.15
CA VAL A 58 3.33 2.07 -0.21
C VAL A 58 3.71 2.43 1.22
N THR A 59 4.97 2.27 1.61
CA THR A 59 5.47 2.68 2.92
C THR A 59 5.32 4.19 3.13
N LYS A 60 5.76 5.00 2.16
CA LYS A 60 5.67 6.47 2.25
C LYS A 60 4.24 6.97 2.20
N ILE A 61 3.39 6.37 1.36
CA ILE A 61 1.95 6.67 1.32
C ILE A 61 1.31 6.37 2.68
N THR A 62 1.54 5.17 3.22
CA THR A 62 0.96 4.76 4.50
C THR A 62 1.46 5.64 5.64
N MET A 63 2.74 5.96 5.68
CA MET A 63 3.32 6.86 6.67
C MET A 63 2.63 8.22 6.67
N SER A 64 2.44 8.82 5.49
CA SER A 64 1.78 10.13 5.37
C SER A 64 0.28 10.06 5.69
N LEU A 65 -0.39 8.98 5.29
CA LEU A 65 -1.79 8.72 5.65
C LEU A 65 -1.97 8.63 7.17
N CYS A 66 -1.14 7.83 7.82
CA CYS A 66 -1.19 7.62 9.27
C CYS A 66 -0.87 8.90 10.05
N LYS A 67 0.13 9.66 9.60
CA LYS A 67 0.46 10.96 10.20
C LYS A 67 -0.71 11.95 10.12
N LYS A 68 -1.37 12.04 8.95
CA LYS A 68 -2.50 12.96 8.73
C LYS A 68 -3.75 12.57 9.53
N ASN A 69 -3.98 11.27 9.75
CA ASN A 69 -5.21 10.75 10.36
C ASN A 69 -5.02 10.19 11.78
N ASN A 70 -3.82 10.25 12.33
CA ASN A 70 -3.46 9.71 13.64
C ASN A 70 -3.79 8.20 13.78
N PHE A 71 -3.38 7.42 12.76
CA PHE A 71 -3.50 5.97 12.74
C PHE A 71 -2.18 5.31 13.19
N LEU A 72 -2.26 4.07 13.69
CA LEU A 72 -1.12 3.23 14.00
C LEU A 72 -0.58 2.60 12.72
N MET A 73 0.70 2.78 12.41
CA MET A 73 1.34 2.17 11.26
C MET A 73 2.11 0.91 11.66
N LEU A 74 1.81 -0.22 11.03
CA LEU A 74 2.61 -1.43 11.13
C LEU A 74 3.84 -1.36 10.22
N PRO A 75 4.90 -2.17 10.51
CA PRO A 75 5.97 -2.40 9.56
C PRO A 75 5.43 -2.89 8.20
N THR A 76 6.05 -2.43 7.12
CA THR A 76 5.66 -2.84 5.77
C THR A 76 5.95 -4.32 5.55
N ILE A 77 4.98 -5.03 4.97
CA ILE A 77 5.21 -6.37 4.41
C ILE A 77 5.85 -6.16 3.04
N ASN A 78 7.17 -6.32 2.98
CA ASN A 78 7.94 -6.03 1.77
C ASN A 78 7.82 -7.10 0.68
N TYR A 79 7.38 -8.32 1.01
CA TYR A 79 7.27 -9.42 0.06
C TYR A 79 5.82 -9.64 -0.36
N GLY A 80 5.58 -9.59 -1.68
CA GLY A 80 4.29 -9.78 -2.30
C GLY A 80 4.20 -11.04 -3.15
N VAL A 81 3.19 -11.09 -4.01
CA VAL A 81 2.97 -12.13 -5.01
C VAL A 81 3.38 -11.59 -6.36
N SER A 82 4.55 -11.97 -6.88
CA SER A 82 5.19 -11.37 -8.06
C SER A 82 5.84 -12.38 -9.02
N TYR A 83 5.47 -13.65 -8.93
CA TYR A 83 6.01 -14.73 -9.79
C TYR A 83 5.75 -14.52 -11.29
N GLU A 84 4.76 -13.71 -11.66
CA GLU A 84 4.47 -13.33 -13.05
C GLU A 84 5.61 -12.55 -13.71
N HIS A 85 6.52 -11.99 -12.92
CA HIS A 85 7.71 -11.27 -13.40
C HIS A 85 8.84 -12.19 -13.87
N SER A 86 8.80 -13.50 -13.53
CA SER A 86 9.86 -14.42 -13.98
C SER A 86 9.96 -14.47 -15.51
N PRO A 87 11.18 -14.47 -16.12
CA PRO A 87 12.49 -14.66 -15.48
C PRO A 87 13.17 -13.37 -14.98
N PHE A 88 12.51 -12.21 -14.99
CA PHE A 88 13.04 -11.03 -14.32
C PHE A 88 13.16 -11.29 -12.82
N PHE A 89 14.07 -10.57 -12.15
CA PHE A 89 14.28 -10.74 -10.72
C PHE A 89 13.02 -10.43 -9.92
N ASN A 90 12.63 -11.35 -9.07
CA ASN A 90 11.55 -11.20 -8.08
C ASN A 90 11.77 -12.12 -6.88
N ILE A 91 11.25 -11.75 -5.72
CA ILE A 91 11.18 -12.60 -4.53
C ILE A 91 9.70 -12.68 -4.14
N SER A 92 9.06 -13.77 -4.54
CA SER A 92 7.60 -13.90 -4.47
C SER A 92 7.14 -14.82 -3.36
N LEU A 93 6.12 -14.40 -2.64
CA LEU A 93 5.28 -15.27 -1.82
C LEU A 93 4.23 -15.96 -2.69
N THR A 94 3.70 -17.09 -2.21
CA THR A 94 2.46 -17.62 -2.78
C THR A 94 1.27 -16.76 -2.32
N LYS A 95 0.22 -16.73 -3.13
CA LYS A 95 -1.05 -16.10 -2.77
C LYS A 95 -1.54 -16.53 -1.37
N THR A 96 -1.50 -17.84 -1.11
CA THR A 96 -1.97 -18.41 0.15
C THR A 96 -1.10 -17.97 1.33
N THR A 97 0.21 -17.90 1.15
CA THR A 97 1.14 -17.45 2.20
C THR A 97 0.87 -15.99 2.56
N LEU A 98 0.79 -15.09 1.57
CA LEU A 98 0.48 -13.67 1.82
C LEU A 98 -0.87 -13.51 2.50
N GLN A 99 -1.90 -14.26 2.06
CA GLN A 99 -3.23 -14.21 2.67
C GLN A 99 -3.21 -14.70 4.13
N ARG A 100 -2.39 -15.72 4.46
CA ARG A 100 -2.22 -16.20 5.85
C ARG A 100 -1.52 -15.15 6.71
N ILE A 101 -0.39 -14.60 6.25
CA ILE A 101 0.33 -13.53 6.96
C ILE A 101 -0.62 -12.39 7.31
N LEU A 102 -1.36 -11.87 6.33
CA LEU A 102 -2.30 -10.77 6.55
C LEU A 102 -3.43 -11.15 7.52
N SER A 103 -3.93 -12.39 7.43
CA SER A 103 -4.98 -12.86 8.33
C SER A 103 -4.49 -12.96 9.78
N ASP A 104 -3.31 -13.52 9.98
CA ASP A 104 -2.72 -13.71 11.31
C ASP A 104 -2.40 -12.36 11.96
N LEU A 105 -1.84 -11.42 11.21
CA LEU A 105 -1.60 -10.06 11.70
C LEU A 105 -2.91 -9.34 12.08
N CYS A 106 -3.95 -9.44 11.26
CA CYS A 106 -5.24 -8.83 11.57
C CYS A 106 -5.90 -9.45 12.82
N LEU A 107 -5.82 -10.76 13.00
CA LEU A 107 -6.36 -11.44 14.19
C LEU A 107 -5.54 -11.09 15.44
N SER A 108 -4.22 -11.05 15.35
CA SER A 108 -3.36 -10.62 16.46
C SER A 108 -3.63 -9.17 16.88
N LEU A 109 -3.84 -8.25 15.93
CA LEU A 109 -4.25 -6.89 16.23
C LEU A 109 -5.61 -6.85 16.94
N PHE A 110 -6.56 -7.68 16.49
CA PHE A 110 -7.87 -7.80 17.11
C PHE A 110 -7.80 -8.27 18.57
N GLU A 111 -6.95 -9.26 18.87
CA GLU A 111 -6.67 -9.74 20.23
C GLU A 111 -6.06 -8.62 21.09
N ASN A 112 -5.30 -7.71 20.49
CA ASN A 112 -4.77 -6.50 21.15
C ASN A 112 -5.76 -5.31 21.12
N ASN A 113 -7.07 -5.55 21.00
CA ASN A 113 -8.14 -4.53 21.01
C ASN A 113 -8.14 -3.54 19.84
N ILE A 114 -7.42 -3.78 18.77
CA ILE A 114 -7.47 -2.98 17.55
C ILE A 114 -8.48 -3.62 16.59
N LYS A 115 -9.67 -3.03 16.51
CA LYS A 115 -10.83 -3.62 15.81
C LYS A 115 -11.06 -3.06 14.41
N THR A 116 -10.28 -2.06 13.98
CA THR A 116 -10.38 -1.46 12.64
C THR A 116 -9.00 -1.44 12.00
N ILE A 117 -8.89 -2.05 10.83
CA ILE A 117 -7.63 -2.22 10.12
C ILE A 117 -7.79 -1.83 8.67
N PHE A 118 -6.90 -0.99 8.17
CA PHE A 118 -6.72 -0.72 6.74
C PHE A 118 -5.49 -1.48 6.22
N ILE A 119 -5.64 -2.20 5.11
CA ILE A 119 -4.55 -2.81 4.36
C ILE A 119 -4.34 -1.95 3.13
N ILE A 120 -3.18 -1.33 3.00
CA ILE A 120 -2.81 -0.50 1.85
C ILE A 120 -1.88 -1.31 0.96
N ASN A 121 -2.35 -1.61 -0.24
CA ASN A 121 -1.61 -2.40 -1.21
C ASN A 121 -0.83 -1.52 -2.19
N GLY A 122 0.44 -1.85 -2.37
CA GLY A 122 1.37 -1.20 -3.28
C GLY A 122 1.65 -1.98 -4.57
N HIS A 123 1.20 -3.26 -4.70
CA HIS A 123 1.57 -4.13 -5.80
C HIS A 123 0.36 -4.82 -6.44
N HIS A 124 0.30 -4.79 -7.78
CA HIS A 124 -0.84 -5.34 -8.53
C HIS A 124 -1.02 -6.85 -8.34
N GLY A 125 0.06 -7.63 -8.29
CA GLY A 125 0.04 -9.08 -8.10
C GLY A 125 -0.59 -9.52 -6.77
N ASN A 126 -0.62 -8.65 -5.76
CA ASN A 126 -1.24 -8.92 -4.45
C ASN A 126 -2.77 -8.95 -4.49
N LEU A 127 -3.43 -8.39 -5.53
CA LEU A 127 -4.89 -8.23 -5.58
C LEU A 127 -5.65 -9.52 -5.28
N ASN A 128 -5.18 -10.64 -5.83
CA ASN A 128 -5.82 -11.93 -5.59
C ASN A 128 -5.62 -12.48 -4.17
N ALA A 129 -4.56 -12.08 -3.48
CA ALA A 129 -4.29 -12.48 -2.10
C ALA A 129 -5.14 -11.68 -1.11
N ILE A 130 -5.34 -10.39 -1.35
CA ILE A 130 -6.13 -9.52 -0.48
C ILE A 130 -7.64 -9.61 -0.75
N LYS A 131 -8.06 -10.16 -1.89
CA LYS A 131 -9.47 -10.30 -2.26
C LYS A 131 -10.24 -11.11 -1.21
N ASN A 132 -11.37 -10.54 -0.74
CA ASN A 132 -12.27 -11.15 0.25
C ASN A 132 -11.65 -11.43 1.64
N ILE A 133 -10.48 -10.89 1.96
CA ILE A 133 -9.88 -11.04 3.28
C ILE A 133 -10.75 -10.41 4.37
N ASP A 134 -11.38 -9.28 4.07
CA ASP A 134 -12.35 -8.57 4.90
C ASP A 134 -13.51 -9.49 5.30
N ARG A 135 -14.13 -10.13 4.32
CA ARG A 135 -15.28 -11.05 4.52
C ARG A 135 -14.89 -12.25 5.37
N LYS A 136 -13.72 -12.85 5.11
CA LYS A 136 -13.18 -13.98 5.86
C LYS A 136 -12.97 -13.61 7.33
N LEU A 137 -12.27 -12.50 7.59
CA LEU A 137 -11.95 -12.05 8.94
C LEU A 137 -13.16 -11.57 9.71
N ARG A 138 -14.14 -10.93 9.04
CA ARG A 138 -15.42 -10.59 9.64
C ARG A 138 -16.16 -11.82 10.13
N LYS A 139 -16.20 -12.90 9.35
CA LYS A 139 -16.82 -14.17 9.76
C LYS A 139 -16.12 -14.78 10.98
N ILE A 140 -14.79 -14.85 10.98
CA ILE A 140 -14.00 -15.42 12.08
C ILE A 140 -14.21 -14.63 13.39
N SER A 141 -14.23 -13.32 13.32
CA SER A 141 -14.38 -12.42 14.48
C SER A 141 -15.85 -12.20 14.91
N LYS A 142 -16.82 -12.92 14.33
CA LYS A 142 -18.27 -12.73 14.59
C LYS A 142 -18.68 -11.26 14.40
N ASN A 143 -18.27 -10.65 13.30
CA ASN A 143 -18.50 -9.24 12.91
C ASN A 143 -17.85 -8.17 13.81
N LYS A 144 -16.90 -8.55 14.67
CA LYS A 144 -16.24 -7.60 15.60
C LYS A 144 -15.01 -6.94 15.02
N LEU A 145 -14.38 -7.52 13.98
CA LEU A 145 -13.20 -6.98 13.30
C LEU A 145 -13.63 -6.39 11.95
N MET A 146 -13.24 -5.15 11.71
CA MET A 146 -13.41 -4.44 10.44
C MET A 146 -12.07 -4.35 9.71
N VAL A 147 -12.01 -4.90 8.51
CA VAL A 147 -10.84 -4.83 7.65
C VAL A 147 -11.24 -4.23 6.32
N PHE A 148 -10.48 -3.24 5.86
CA PHE A 148 -10.66 -2.61 4.55
C PHE A 148 -9.37 -2.73 3.75
N THR A 149 -9.48 -3.03 2.47
CA THR A 149 -8.33 -3.17 1.57
C THR A 149 -8.39 -2.12 0.48
N PHE A 150 -7.31 -1.38 0.30
CA PHE A 150 -7.18 -0.35 -0.73
C PHE A 150 -5.87 -0.51 -1.49
N SER A 151 -5.90 -0.33 -2.81
CA SER A 151 -4.71 -0.18 -3.62
C SER A 151 -4.51 1.29 -3.92
N TYR A 152 -3.30 1.83 -3.66
CA TYR A 152 -3.07 3.28 -3.69
C TYR A 152 -3.42 3.92 -5.05
N TRP A 153 -3.23 3.21 -6.15
CA TRP A 153 -3.47 3.73 -7.49
C TRP A 153 -4.94 3.99 -7.82
N HIS A 154 -5.89 3.50 -7.04
CA HIS A 154 -7.30 3.85 -7.19
C HIS A 154 -7.63 5.26 -6.68
N PHE A 155 -6.66 5.97 -6.09
CA PHE A 155 -6.82 7.27 -5.46
C PHE A 155 -6.09 8.39 -6.20
N MET A 156 -5.67 8.15 -7.44
CA MET A 156 -5.09 9.12 -8.35
C MET A 156 -5.87 9.16 -9.67
N LYS A 157 -5.83 10.29 -10.36
CA LYS A 157 -6.50 10.48 -11.67
C LYS A 157 -5.74 9.81 -12.82
N ARG A 158 -4.41 9.76 -12.72
CA ARG A 158 -3.59 9.14 -13.76
C ARG A 158 -3.79 7.63 -13.78
N GLN A 159 -3.75 7.06 -14.99
CA GLN A 159 -3.74 5.62 -15.15
C GLN A 159 -2.49 5.02 -14.49
N PHE A 160 -2.66 3.93 -13.78
CA PHE A 160 -1.57 3.17 -13.18
C PHE A 160 -0.69 2.55 -14.27
N ASP A 161 0.60 2.57 -14.06
CA ASP A 161 1.62 1.96 -14.91
C ASP A 161 2.54 1.05 -14.08
N HIS A 162 3.56 0.43 -14.70
CA HIS A 162 4.58 -0.31 -13.98
C HIS A 162 5.96 0.15 -14.43
N ALA A 163 6.74 0.68 -13.51
CA ALA A 163 8.01 1.34 -13.79
C ALA A 163 7.90 2.45 -14.88
N GLY A 164 6.69 2.97 -15.09
CA GLY A 164 6.37 4.00 -16.06
C GLY A 164 6.48 5.40 -15.48
N PHE A 165 5.70 6.33 -16.03
CA PHE A 165 5.72 7.74 -15.60
C PHE A 165 5.28 7.92 -14.14
N VAL A 166 4.23 7.20 -13.70
CA VAL A 166 3.64 7.38 -12.37
C VAL A 166 4.59 6.90 -11.29
N GLU A 167 5.00 5.63 -11.35
CA GLU A 167 5.88 5.06 -10.33
C GLU A 167 7.25 5.73 -10.32
N THR A 168 7.80 6.06 -11.50
CA THR A 168 9.06 6.81 -11.57
C THR A 168 8.94 8.19 -10.94
N SER A 169 7.85 8.92 -11.21
CA SER A 169 7.61 10.23 -10.59
C SER A 169 7.47 10.12 -9.07
N LEU A 170 6.70 9.14 -8.59
CA LEU A 170 6.55 8.88 -7.15
C LEU A 170 7.92 8.57 -6.50
N MET A 171 8.71 7.69 -7.11
CA MET A 171 10.05 7.35 -6.61
C MET A 171 10.99 8.55 -6.60
N LEU A 172 10.99 9.38 -7.65
CA LEU A 172 11.75 10.65 -7.66
C LEU A 172 11.36 11.60 -6.52
N ALA A 173 10.10 11.55 -6.08
CA ALA A 173 9.62 12.39 -4.97
C ALA A 173 10.06 11.87 -3.59
N ILE A 174 10.27 10.56 -3.43
CA ILE A 174 10.46 9.91 -2.13
C ILE A 174 11.85 9.29 -1.92
N SER A 175 12.64 9.07 -2.99
CA SER A 175 13.96 8.43 -2.95
C SER A 175 14.96 9.14 -3.86
N ASN A 176 16.25 8.92 -3.59
CA ASN A 176 17.37 9.33 -4.46
C ASN A 176 17.93 8.17 -5.31
N ASP A 177 17.31 6.98 -5.24
CA ASP A 177 17.86 5.76 -5.86
C ASP A 177 17.42 5.57 -7.32
N VAL A 178 16.67 6.53 -7.88
CA VAL A 178 16.24 6.51 -9.27
C VAL A 178 17.38 6.86 -10.22
N LYS A 179 17.61 6.01 -11.23
CA LYS A 179 18.67 6.20 -12.24
C LYS A 179 18.07 6.63 -13.58
N MET A 180 17.66 7.90 -13.69
CA MET A 180 16.95 8.44 -14.87
C MET A 180 17.75 8.26 -16.18
N ASN A 181 19.07 8.24 -16.15
CA ASN A 181 19.93 7.96 -17.30
C ASN A 181 19.74 6.54 -17.87
N LEU A 182 19.19 5.62 -17.09
CA LEU A 182 18.84 4.25 -17.51
C LEU A 182 17.36 4.10 -17.91
N ALA A 183 16.54 5.13 -17.74
CA ALA A 183 15.12 5.09 -18.06
C ALA A 183 14.89 4.87 -19.58
N LYS A 184 14.08 3.88 -19.90
CA LYS A 184 13.74 3.50 -21.29
C LYS A 184 12.24 3.48 -21.48
N LYS A 185 11.78 3.77 -22.72
CA LYS A 185 10.38 3.58 -23.09
C LYS A 185 10.03 2.10 -23.03
N GLY A 186 8.92 1.78 -22.39
CA GLY A 186 8.36 0.44 -22.30
C GLY A 186 7.15 0.25 -23.18
N LEU A 187 6.23 -0.63 -22.76
CA LEU A 187 4.95 -0.87 -23.43
C LEU A 187 4.07 0.39 -23.34
N ILE A 188 3.67 0.91 -24.48
CA ILE A 188 2.72 2.04 -24.58
C ILE A 188 1.34 1.50 -24.90
N THR A 189 0.35 1.95 -24.16
CA THR A 189 -1.04 1.52 -24.31
C THR A 189 -1.99 2.63 -24.72
N ASP A 190 -1.43 3.82 -25.05
CA ASP A 190 -2.20 4.95 -25.51
C ASP A 190 -2.96 4.60 -26.81
N GLY A 191 -4.24 4.92 -26.85
CA GLY A 191 -5.10 4.61 -27.98
C GLY A 191 -5.64 3.17 -28.05
N MET A 192 -5.23 2.29 -27.11
CA MET A 192 -5.79 0.95 -27.04
C MET A 192 -7.22 0.95 -26.50
N SER A 193 -8.07 0.09 -27.07
CA SER A 193 -9.42 -0.14 -26.56
C SER A 193 -9.40 -0.83 -25.19
N LYS A 194 -10.49 -0.68 -24.43
CA LYS A 194 -10.65 -1.36 -23.13
C LYS A 194 -10.52 -2.88 -23.24
N LYS A 195 -10.92 -3.48 -24.40
CA LYS A 195 -10.80 -4.92 -24.66
C LYS A 195 -9.34 -5.34 -24.79
N GLU A 196 -8.54 -4.57 -25.52
CA GLU A 196 -7.10 -4.81 -25.71
C GLU A 196 -6.35 -4.67 -24.39
N LEU A 197 -6.62 -3.60 -23.60
CA LEU A 197 -6.04 -3.41 -22.28
C LEU A 197 -6.36 -4.57 -21.32
N ASN A 198 -7.61 -5.05 -21.30
CA ASN A 198 -8.00 -6.20 -20.49
C ASN A 198 -7.28 -7.49 -20.93
N ASN A 199 -7.07 -7.70 -22.23
CA ASN A 199 -6.34 -8.85 -22.72
C ASN A 199 -4.85 -8.78 -22.34
N LEU A 200 -4.22 -7.61 -22.51
CA LEU A 200 -2.84 -7.40 -22.06
C LEU A 200 -2.70 -7.62 -20.54
N GLY A 201 -3.62 -7.11 -19.73
CA GLY A 201 -3.63 -7.34 -18.29
C GLY A 201 -3.73 -8.82 -17.92
N LYS A 202 -4.55 -9.61 -18.63
CA LYS A 202 -4.64 -11.07 -18.43
C LYS A 202 -3.35 -11.80 -18.82
N ILE A 203 -2.64 -11.34 -19.84
CA ILE A 203 -1.34 -11.89 -20.22
C ILE A 203 -0.28 -11.52 -19.19
N ALA A 204 -0.21 -10.23 -18.82
CA ALA A 204 0.72 -9.70 -17.86
C ALA A 204 0.62 -10.39 -16.49
N SER A 205 -0.60 -10.63 -15.99
CA SER A 205 -0.83 -11.32 -14.70
C SER A 205 -0.39 -12.79 -14.68
N LYS A 206 -0.08 -13.39 -15.84
CA LYS A 206 0.46 -14.74 -15.95
C LYS A 206 1.96 -14.73 -16.28
N SER A 207 2.40 -13.76 -17.07
CA SER A 207 3.79 -13.61 -17.49
C SER A 207 4.02 -12.20 -18.01
N PHE A 208 4.58 -11.35 -17.17
CA PHE A 208 4.88 -9.95 -17.50
C PHE A 208 5.89 -9.81 -18.66
N PRO A 209 6.93 -10.68 -18.79
CA PRO A 209 7.86 -10.64 -19.94
C PRO A 209 7.20 -10.86 -21.30
N LYS A 210 5.99 -11.42 -21.35
CA LYS A 210 5.24 -11.56 -22.62
C LYS A 210 4.65 -10.26 -23.14
N VAL A 211 4.48 -9.26 -22.28
CA VAL A 211 3.92 -7.95 -22.65
C VAL A 211 4.98 -6.86 -22.75
N THR A 212 6.12 -7.01 -22.07
CA THR A 212 7.22 -6.06 -22.10
C THR A 212 8.58 -6.75 -22.01
N LYS A 213 9.51 -6.35 -22.89
CA LYS A 213 10.87 -6.95 -22.95
C LYS A 213 11.84 -6.31 -21.93
N ASN A 214 11.56 -5.11 -21.46
CA ASN A 214 12.45 -4.36 -20.58
C ASN A 214 11.86 -4.13 -19.18
N GLY A 215 10.74 -4.80 -18.87
CA GLY A 215 10.12 -4.71 -17.56
C GLY A 215 9.36 -3.40 -17.30
N ILE A 216 9.05 -2.61 -18.32
CA ILE A 216 8.38 -1.31 -18.17
C ILE A 216 7.04 -1.35 -18.92
N TRP A 217 5.96 -0.94 -18.23
CA TRP A 217 4.67 -0.64 -18.84
C TRP A 217 4.41 0.87 -18.67
N GLY A 218 4.61 1.63 -19.73
CA GLY A 218 4.57 3.08 -19.76
C GLY A 218 5.85 3.72 -20.28
N ASP A 219 6.00 5.02 -20.12
CA ASP A 219 7.19 5.78 -20.50
C ASP A 219 7.70 6.66 -19.34
N PRO A 220 8.76 6.26 -18.63
CA PRO A 220 9.28 7.00 -17.48
C PRO A 220 10.11 8.23 -17.85
N ARG A 221 10.53 8.40 -19.11
CA ARG A 221 11.56 9.36 -19.52
C ARG A 221 11.23 10.81 -19.22
N LYS A 222 9.93 11.15 -19.11
CA LYS A 222 9.44 12.50 -18.77
C LYS A 222 8.98 12.62 -17.32
N ALA A 223 9.20 11.60 -16.49
CA ALA A 223 8.85 11.64 -15.09
C ALA A 223 9.64 12.70 -14.33
N THR A 224 8.99 13.42 -13.43
CA THR A 224 9.63 14.46 -12.63
C THR A 224 9.29 14.33 -11.14
N LYS A 225 10.20 14.81 -10.29
CA LYS A 225 9.96 14.92 -8.85
C LYS A 225 8.72 15.75 -8.52
N ASN A 226 8.45 16.79 -9.30
CA ASN A 226 7.30 17.68 -9.08
C ASN A 226 5.98 16.96 -9.40
N ASP A 227 5.93 16.19 -10.50
CA ASP A 227 4.77 15.34 -10.80
C ASP A 227 4.55 14.30 -9.71
N GLY A 228 5.62 13.67 -9.23
CA GLY A 228 5.55 12.73 -8.12
C GLY A 228 4.96 13.33 -6.84
N LYS A 229 5.37 14.54 -6.47
CA LYS A 229 4.78 15.25 -5.32
C LYS A 229 3.29 15.54 -5.51
N LYS A 230 2.85 15.93 -6.71
CA LYS A 230 1.43 16.16 -7.01
C LYS A 230 0.60 14.89 -6.92
N ILE A 231 1.07 13.81 -7.55
CA ILE A 231 0.41 12.49 -7.52
C ILE A 231 0.36 11.97 -6.07
N PHE A 232 1.46 12.07 -5.33
CA PHE A 232 1.53 11.65 -3.94
C PHE A 232 0.51 12.38 -3.05
N SER A 233 0.42 13.71 -3.18
CA SER A 233 -0.54 14.52 -2.44
C SER A 233 -1.98 14.16 -2.77
N GLU A 234 -2.29 13.94 -4.06
CA GLU A 234 -3.61 13.50 -4.53
C GLU A 234 -4.01 12.15 -3.91
N ILE A 235 -3.10 11.17 -3.91
CA ILE A 235 -3.33 9.86 -3.31
C ILE A 235 -3.63 10.01 -1.80
N ILE A 236 -2.81 10.73 -1.06
CA ILE A 236 -2.98 10.90 0.40
C ILE A 236 -4.32 11.58 0.72
N GLU A 237 -4.71 12.58 -0.05
CA GLU A 237 -5.98 13.28 0.17
C GLU A 237 -7.18 12.36 -0.08
N ASN A 238 -7.22 11.73 -1.25
CA ASN A 238 -8.36 10.90 -1.66
C ASN A 238 -8.47 9.61 -0.82
N LEU A 239 -7.35 8.95 -0.53
CA LEU A 239 -7.30 7.77 0.33
C LEU A 239 -7.70 8.12 1.77
N GLY A 240 -7.24 9.25 2.29
CA GLY A 240 -7.65 9.74 3.61
C GLY A 240 -9.15 9.98 3.71
N LYS A 241 -9.75 10.67 2.73
CA LYS A 241 -11.21 10.86 2.65
C LYS A 241 -11.95 9.51 2.63
N LYS A 242 -11.47 8.54 1.84
CA LYS A 242 -12.08 7.20 1.78
C LYS A 242 -12.00 6.46 3.09
N CYS A 243 -10.87 6.52 3.79
CA CYS A 243 -10.74 5.94 5.13
C CYS A 243 -11.76 6.55 6.10
N GLN A 244 -11.91 7.87 6.14
CA GLN A 244 -12.88 8.54 7.01
C GLN A 244 -14.32 8.15 6.66
N THR A 245 -14.69 8.07 5.38
CA THR A 245 -16.01 7.59 4.95
C THR A 245 -16.28 6.17 5.48
N CYS A 246 -15.31 5.25 5.36
CA CYS A 246 -15.47 3.90 5.89
C CYS A 246 -15.69 3.87 7.41
N LEU A 247 -15.05 4.76 8.16
CA LEU A 247 -15.20 4.86 9.61
C LEU A 247 -16.58 5.39 10.00
N THR A 248 -17.09 6.42 9.31
CA THR A 248 -18.42 7.01 9.59
C THR A 248 -19.57 6.06 9.23
N GLU A 249 -19.52 5.43 8.06
CA GLU A 249 -20.55 4.46 7.62
C GLU A 249 -20.70 3.24 8.55
N HIS A 250 -19.61 2.86 9.24
CA HIS A 250 -19.65 1.72 10.17
C HIS A 250 -20.05 2.14 11.59
N SER A 251 -19.76 3.35 12.01
CA SER A 251 -20.19 3.85 13.32
C SER A 251 -21.70 3.93 13.43
N SER A 252 -22.39 4.26 12.33
CA SER A 252 -23.86 4.33 12.28
C SER A 252 -24.57 2.97 12.36
N LYS A 253 -23.89 1.86 12.00
CA LYS A 253 -24.48 0.51 12.02
C LYS A 253 -24.40 -0.21 13.38
N PHE A 254 -23.66 0.32 14.34
CA PHE A 254 -23.53 -0.25 15.68
C PHE A 254 -24.38 0.48 16.74
N HIS A 255 -25.18 1.48 16.32
CA HIS A 255 -26.13 2.19 17.20
C HIS A 255 -27.58 1.87 16.88
N GLN A 256 -27.83 0.86 16.05
CA GLN A 256 -29.14 0.23 15.84
C GLN A 256 -29.09 -1.22 16.37
#